data_35df6dc79223cf093169fad5767348cb
#
_entry.id   35df6dc79223cf093169fad5767348cb
#
_cell.length_a   1.000
_cell.length_b   1.000
_cell.length_c   1.000
_cell.angle_alpha   90.00
_cell.angle_beta   90.00
_cell.angle_gamma   90.00
#
_symmetry.space_group_name_H-M   'P 1'
#
loop_
_entity.id
_entity.type
_entity.pdbx_description
1 polymer ?
#
loop_
_entity_poly.entity_id
_entity_poly.type
_entity_poly.pdbx_seq_one_letter_code
_entity_poly.pdbx_strand_id
1 'polypeptide(L)'
;VASDIDETTTAPPAAGRWRGWRDRLHLWALVELFVLSGFAIAQPLLDVTGKSPDFFLFRRADRLDILVLVLGVILLPALLIWAAEVVVGLVSEQVRRFLHLAAVFGLFALLAIQVAKKLTDLRGPLLVAIAVAAGAGAAVLYARQSWVRLWLRYLAPAPVVFALVFLLMSPTSKLVLPARAEASAGQAPAATATGRQPPLVMIVFDEFPLSSLLDAKGQIDRRVYPNFAELADQSTWYRNA
;
A
#
# COMPACT_ATOMS: atom_id res chain seq x y z
N VAL A 1 -45.94 -63.22 27.01
CA VAL A 1 -45.92 -61.74 27.01
C VAL A 1 -44.47 -61.35 26.97
N ALA A 2 -43.92 -61.07 25.77
CA ALA A 2 -42.60 -60.58 25.56
C ALA A 2 -42.69 -59.01 25.52
N SER A 3 -41.97 -58.39 26.39
CA SER A 3 -41.82 -56.95 26.39
C SER A 3 -40.69 -56.59 25.47
N ASP A 4 -40.99 -55.93 24.32
CA ASP A 4 -40.08 -55.27 23.45
C ASP A 4 -39.50 -54.00 24.21
N ILE A 5 -38.21 -54.09 24.53
CA ILE A 5 -37.43 -52.89 24.97
C ILE A 5 -36.92 -52.29 23.69
N ASP A 6 -37.55 -51.17 23.27
CA ASP A 6 -37.13 -50.33 22.19
C ASP A 6 -35.88 -49.54 22.63
N GLU A 7 -34.69 -50.08 22.29
CA GLU A 7 -33.43 -49.38 22.40
C GLU A 7 -33.36 -48.27 21.34
N THR A 8 -33.90 -47.10 21.65
CA THR A 8 -33.64 -45.92 20.87
C THR A 8 -32.15 -45.58 20.95
N THR A 9 -31.39 -46.12 20.01
CA THR A 9 -29.99 -45.77 19.77
C THR A 9 -29.91 -44.28 19.42
N THR A 10 -29.66 -43.45 20.44
CA THR A 10 -29.32 -42.03 20.21
C THR A 10 -27.95 -41.97 19.59
N ALA A 11 -27.90 -41.81 18.27
CA ALA A 11 -26.67 -41.55 17.53
C ALA A 11 -25.96 -40.33 18.13
N PRO A 12 -24.63 -40.34 18.36
CA PRO A 12 -23.91 -39.24 18.91
C PRO A 12 -23.99 -38.06 17.94
N PRO A 13 -24.20 -36.82 18.42
CA PRO A 13 -24.29 -35.64 17.55
C PRO A 13 -23.01 -35.48 16.74
N ALA A 14 -23.19 -35.46 15.44
CA ALA A 14 -22.13 -35.48 14.44
C ALA A 14 -21.01 -34.50 14.74
N ALA A 15 -19.82 -35.01 15.01
CA ALA A 15 -18.57 -34.25 15.21
C ALA A 15 -18.23 -33.30 14.05
N GLY A 16 -18.90 -33.43 12.90
CA GLY A 16 -18.74 -32.58 11.73
C GLY A 16 -19.30 -31.14 11.88
N ARG A 17 -20.30 -30.92 12.74
CA ARG A 17 -20.95 -29.63 12.91
C ARG A 17 -20.06 -28.63 13.65
N TRP A 18 -19.24 -29.08 14.58
CA TRP A 18 -18.32 -28.28 15.37
C TRP A 18 -17.07 -27.83 14.57
N ARG A 19 -16.60 -28.64 13.61
CA ARG A 19 -15.51 -28.29 12.71
C ARG A 19 -15.93 -27.13 11.80
N GLY A 20 -17.09 -27.19 11.18
CA GLY A 20 -17.56 -26.15 10.27
C GLY A 20 -17.76 -24.77 10.92
N TRP A 21 -17.99 -24.67 12.23
CA TRP A 21 -18.06 -23.41 12.96
C TRP A 21 -16.69 -22.81 13.25
N ARG A 22 -15.72 -23.65 13.64
CA ARG A 22 -14.34 -23.18 13.86
C ARG A 22 -13.72 -22.68 12.57
N ASP A 23 -13.91 -23.40 11.47
CA ASP A 23 -13.41 -23.03 10.15
C ASP A 23 -14.01 -21.70 9.66
N ARG A 24 -15.30 -21.47 9.89
CA ARG A 24 -15.95 -20.18 9.56
C ARG A 24 -15.42 -19.03 10.40
N LEU A 25 -15.15 -19.22 11.68
CA LEU A 25 -14.58 -18.20 12.55
C LEU A 25 -13.17 -17.80 12.09
N HIS A 26 -12.36 -18.77 11.64
CA HIS A 26 -11.04 -18.50 11.09
C HIS A 26 -11.09 -17.70 9.77
N LEU A 27 -12.03 -18.01 8.88
CA LEU A 27 -12.22 -17.27 7.63
C LEU A 27 -12.70 -15.83 7.87
N TRP A 28 -13.62 -15.64 8.82
CA TRP A 28 -14.08 -14.28 9.14
C TRP A 28 -12.99 -13.43 9.78
N ALA A 29 -12.12 -14.02 10.60
CA ALA A 29 -10.94 -13.32 11.13
C ALA A 29 -10.01 -12.87 9.98
N LEU A 30 -9.79 -13.72 8.97
CA LEU A 30 -9.01 -13.33 7.78
C LEU A 30 -9.65 -12.15 7.03
N VAL A 31 -10.97 -12.17 6.83
CA VAL A 31 -11.68 -11.07 6.15
C VAL A 31 -11.54 -9.77 6.93
N GLU A 32 -11.70 -9.82 8.25
CA GLU A 32 -11.57 -8.64 9.13
C GLU A 32 -10.14 -8.08 9.12
N LEU A 33 -9.12 -8.95 9.17
CA LEU A 33 -7.71 -8.56 9.02
C LEU A 33 -7.41 -8.01 7.62
N PHE A 34 -7.97 -8.60 6.57
CA PHE A 34 -7.82 -8.13 5.20
C PHE A 34 -8.35 -6.71 5.02
N VAL A 35 -9.51 -6.42 5.57
CA VAL A 35 -10.09 -5.07 5.53
C VAL A 35 -9.23 -4.09 6.31
N LEU A 36 -8.90 -4.42 7.56
CA LEU A 36 -8.13 -3.51 8.43
C LEU A 36 -6.72 -3.25 7.86
N SER A 37 -6.02 -4.28 7.38
CA SER A 37 -4.71 -4.11 6.74
C SER A 37 -4.82 -3.36 5.41
N GLY A 38 -5.92 -3.57 4.68
CA GLY A 38 -6.23 -2.81 3.47
C GLY A 38 -6.28 -1.31 3.70
N PHE A 39 -6.98 -0.88 4.74
CA PHE A 39 -7.06 0.54 5.11
C PHE A 39 -5.79 1.05 5.80
N ALA A 40 -5.20 0.27 6.71
CA ALA A 40 -4.09 0.72 7.53
C ALA A 40 -2.73 0.64 6.80
N ILE A 41 -2.58 -0.23 5.82
CA ILE A 41 -1.30 -0.48 5.16
C ILE A 41 -1.41 -0.32 3.64
N ALA A 42 -2.36 -1.04 3.00
CA ALA A 42 -2.40 -1.10 1.54
C ALA A 42 -2.78 0.25 0.92
N GLN A 43 -3.84 0.88 1.40
CA GLN A 43 -4.32 2.16 0.85
C GLN A 43 -3.24 3.26 0.89
N PRO A 44 -2.53 3.54 2.01
CA PRO A 44 -1.52 4.59 2.01
C PRO A 44 -0.28 4.23 1.18
N LEU A 45 0.14 2.97 1.14
CA LEU A 45 1.25 2.55 0.30
C LEU A 45 0.93 2.68 -1.19
N LEU A 46 -0.26 2.25 -1.60
CA LEU A 46 -0.72 2.37 -2.98
C LEU A 46 -0.95 3.85 -3.37
N ASP A 47 -1.41 4.71 -2.45
CA ASP A 47 -1.56 6.14 -2.73
C ASP A 47 -0.20 6.82 -2.98
N VAL A 48 0.81 6.53 -2.17
CA VAL A 48 2.16 7.09 -2.33
C VAL A 48 2.83 6.57 -3.60
N THR A 49 2.83 5.24 -3.80
CA THR A 49 3.48 4.63 -4.97
C THR A 49 2.74 4.94 -6.27
N GLY A 50 1.42 5.11 -6.20
CA GLY A 50 0.60 5.47 -7.35
C GLY A 50 0.87 6.89 -7.88
N LYS A 51 1.27 7.81 -7.01
CA LYS A 51 1.63 9.20 -7.37
C LYS A 51 3.06 9.35 -7.89
N SER A 52 3.90 8.34 -7.69
CA SER A 52 5.33 8.39 -8.02
C SER A 52 5.71 7.30 -9.03
N PRO A 53 5.34 7.45 -10.33
CA PRO A 53 5.68 6.48 -11.36
C PRO A 53 7.20 6.29 -11.51
N ASP A 54 7.99 7.30 -11.16
CA ASP A 54 9.46 7.26 -11.22
C ASP A 54 10.04 6.14 -10.37
N PHE A 55 9.41 5.80 -9.24
CA PHE A 55 9.80 4.67 -8.41
C PHE A 55 9.89 3.35 -9.21
N PHE A 56 8.96 3.12 -10.12
CA PHE A 56 8.93 1.94 -10.98
C PHE A 56 9.88 2.07 -12.16
N LEU A 57 10.02 3.26 -12.74
CA LEU A 57 10.92 3.52 -13.86
C LEU A 57 12.39 3.35 -13.44
N PHE A 58 12.82 3.87 -12.31
CA PHE A 58 14.17 3.68 -11.78
C PHE A 58 14.52 2.21 -11.56
N ARG A 59 13.55 1.40 -11.14
CA ARG A 59 13.73 -0.03 -10.92
C ARG A 59 13.58 -0.86 -12.19
N ARG A 60 13.25 -0.24 -13.33
CA ARG A 60 12.90 -0.91 -14.58
C ARG A 60 11.83 -1.99 -14.35
N ALA A 61 10.89 -1.69 -13.45
CA ALA A 61 9.82 -2.60 -13.08
C ALA A 61 8.92 -2.84 -14.29
N ASP A 62 8.63 -4.09 -14.57
CA ASP A 62 7.67 -4.47 -15.59
C ASP A 62 6.25 -4.53 -15.04
N ARG A 63 5.29 -4.90 -15.86
CA ARG A 63 3.88 -5.01 -15.47
C ARG A 63 3.65 -6.06 -14.40
N LEU A 64 4.39 -7.17 -14.47
CA LEU A 64 4.27 -8.26 -13.50
C LEU A 64 4.79 -7.81 -12.14
N ASP A 65 5.89 -7.06 -12.09
CA ASP A 65 6.44 -6.51 -10.84
C ASP A 65 5.42 -5.60 -10.15
N ILE A 66 4.73 -4.74 -10.92
CA ILE A 66 3.70 -3.84 -10.38
C ILE A 66 2.49 -4.65 -9.85
N LEU A 67 2.04 -5.66 -10.59
CA LEU A 67 0.93 -6.51 -10.17
C LEU A 67 1.29 -7.32 -8.91
N VAL A 68 2.50 -7.89 -8.87
CA VAL A 68 3.01 -8.63 -7.69
C VAL A 68 3.10 -7.71 -6.48
N LEU A 69 3.58 -6.47 -6.66
CA LEU A 69 3.61 -5.48 -5.59
C LEU A 69 2.19 -5.20 -5.06
N VAL A 70 1.24 -4.92 -5.94
CA VAL A 70 -0.15 -4.62 -5.56
C VAL A 70 -0.78 -5.79 -4.81
N LEU A 71 -0.67 -7.00 -5.35
CA LEU A 71 -1.19 -8.20 -4.70
C LEU A 71 -0.49 -8.46 -3.36
N GLY A 72 0.83 -8.30 -3.32
CA GLY A 72 1.62 -8.45 -2.10
C GLY A 72 1.18 -7.47 -1.01
N VAL A 73 1.08 -6.19 -1.34
CA VAL A 73 0.69 -5.14 -0.38
C VAL A 73 -0.73 -5.37 0.17
N ILE A 74 -1.65 -5.87 -0.65
CA ILE A 74 -3.04 -6.11 -0.24
C ILE A 74 -3.19 -7.41 0.56
N LEU A 75 -2.52 -8.49 0.14
CA LEU A 75 -2.75 -9.82 0.69
C LEU A 75 -1.77 -10.18 1.81
N LEU A 76 -0.47 -9.88 1.65
CA LEU A 76 0.56 -10.37 2.57
C LEU A 76 0.34 -9.95 4.02
N PRO A 77 0.01 -8.69 4.37
CA PRO A 77 -0.15 -8.32 5.76
C PRO A 77 -1.26 -9.12 6.45
N ALA A 78 -2.42 -9.25 5.80
CA ALA A 78 -3.53 -10.03 6.34
C ALA A 78 -3.20 -11.52 6.45
N LEU A 79 -2.60 -12.10 5.42
CA LEU A 79 -2.25 -13.51 5.39
C LEU A 79 -1.17 -13.87 6.42
N LEU A 80 -0.16 -13.01 6.61
CA LEU A 80 0.90 -13.25 7.60
C LEU A 80 0.34 -13.21 9.02
N ILE A 81 -0.50 -12.22 9.35
CA ILE A 81 -1.12 -12.12 10.66
C ILE A 81 -2.03 -13.33 10.88
N TRP A 82 -2.88 -13.66 9.91
CA TRP A 82 -3.79 -14.79 10.00
C TRP A 82 -3.05 -16.13 10.11
N ALA A 83 -1.98 -16.33 9.35
CA ALA A 83 -1.15 -17.54 9.44
C ALA A 83 -0.52 -17.68 10.83
N ALA A 84 -0.01 -16.59 11.40
CA ALA A 84 0.50 -16.57 12.77
C ALA A 84 -0.59 -16.93 13.78
N GLU A 85 -1.81 -16.41 13.62
CA GLU A 85 -2.95 -16.73 14.46
C GLU A 85 -3.34 -18.21 14.36
N VAL A 86 -3.32 -18.78 13.16
CA VAL A 86 -3.61 -20.22 12.95
C VAL A 86 -2.55 -21.08 13.63
N VAL A 87 -1.26 -20.77 13.44
CA VAL A 87 -0.17 -21.51 14.08
C VAL A 87 -0.27 -21.45 15.61
N VAL A 88 -0.48 -20.27 16.17
CA VAL A 88 -0.65 -20.10 17.62
C VAL A 88 -1.92 -20.78 18.12
N GLY A 89 -2.98 -20.78 17.31
CA GLY A 89 -4.25 -21.46 17.61
C GLY A 89 -4.14 -22.98 17.72
N LEU A 90 -3.12 -23.59 17.09
CA LEU A 90 -2.83 -25.02 17.25
C LEU A 90 -2.35 -25.36 18.68
N VAL A 91 -1.70 -24.39 19.35
CA VAL A 91 -1.17 -24.55 20.70
C VAL A 91 -2.16 -24.07 21.74
N SER A 92 -2.74 -22.89 21.56
CA SER A 92 -3.67 -22.28 22.51
C SER A 92 -4.65 -21.31 21.87
N GLU A 93 -5.92 -21.61 21.97
CA GLU A 93 -7.01 -20.75 21.49
C GLU A 93 -7.07 -19.42 22.24
N GLN A 94 -6.68 -19.40 23.50
CA GLN A 94 -6.66 -18.17 24.31
C GLN A 94 -5.59 -17.21 23.83
N VAL A 95 -4.38 -17.71 23.53
CA VAL A 95 -3.28 -16.90 23.00
C VAL A 95 -3.62 -16.41 21.58
N ARG A 96 -4.26 -17.24 20.76
CA ARG A 96 -4.75 -16.82 19.44
C ARG A 96 -5.71 -15.62 19.52
N ARG A 97 -6.69 -15.68 20.44
CA ARG A 97 -7.63 -14.57 20.62
C ARG A 97 -6.93 -13.28 21.07
N PHE A 98 -5.95 -13.42 21.95
CA PHE A 98 -5.14 -12.28 22.37
C PHE A 98 -4.35 -11.70 21.20
N LEU A 99 -3.70 -12.56 20.41
CA LEU A 99 -2.95 -12.14 19.22
C LEU A 99 -3.85 -11.43 18.19
N HIS A 100 -5.05 -11.96 17.95
CA HIS A 100 -6.03 -11.33 17.07
C HIS A 100 -6.43 -9.94 17.56
N LEU A 101 -6.74 -9.78 18.85
CA LEU A 101 -7.07 -8.47 19.41
C LEU A 101 -5.89 -7.51 19.39
N ALA A 102 -4.66 -7.98 19.59
CA ALA A 102 -3.45 -7.18 19.47
C ALA A 102 -3.23 -6.72 18.03
N ALA A 103 -3.45 -7.58 17.04
CA ALA A 103 -3.39 -7.23 15.64
C ALA A 103 -4.45 -6.17 15.25
N VAL A 104 -5.70 -6.38 15.67
CA VAL A 104 -6.81 -5.44 15.47
C VAL A 104 -6.47 -4.08 16.10
N PHE A 105 -5.98 -4.08 17.35
CA PHE A 105 -5.51 -2.86 18.03
C PHE A 105 -4.43 -2.15 17.24
N GLY A 106 -3.38 -2.86 16.81
CA GLY A 106 -2.27 -2.28 16.04
C GLY A 106 -2.72 -1.67 14.72
N LEU A 107 -3.59 -2.37 13.98
CA LEU A 107 -4.12 -1.88 12.70
C LEU A 107 -5.03 -0.65 12.90
N PHE A 108 -5.88 -0.61 13.93
CA PHE A 108 -6.65 0.58 14.25
C PHE A 108 -5.79 1.75 14.72
N ALA A 109 -4.72 1.49 15.48
CA ALA A 109 -3.78 2.54 15.89
C ALA A 109 -3.03 3.12 14.69
N LEU A 110 -2.59 2.28 13.73
CA LEU A 110 -1.98 2.73 12.47
C LEU A 110 -2.97 3.58 11.65
N LEU A 111 -4.22 3.16 11.55
CA LEU A 111 -5.27 3.92 10.87
C LEU A 111 -5.52 5.26 11.57
N ALA A 112 -5.55 5.27 12.89
CA ALA A 112 -5.72 6.50 13.69
C ALA A 112 -4.56 7.49 13.47
N ILE A 113 -3.31 7.02 13.37
CA ILE A 113 -2.16 7.88 13.03
C ILE A 113 -2.37 8.56 11.68
N GLN A 114 -2.81 7.81 10.66
CA GLN A 114 -3.01 8.34 9.31
C GLN A 114 -4.12 9.39 9.28
N VAL A 115 -5.23 9.12 9.95
CA VAL A 115 -6.37 10.05 10.05
C VAL A 115 -5.94 11.30 10.83
N ALA A 116 -5.29 11.14 11.97
CA ALA A 116 -4.82 12.25 12.78
C ALA A 116 -3.84 13.16 12.01
N LYS A 117 -2.90 12.60 11.26
CA LYS A 117 -1.98 13.37 10.40
C LYS A 117 -2.67 14.16 9.30
N LYS A 118 -3.84 13.71 8.82
CA LYS A 118 -4.62 14.45 7.81
C LYS A 118 -5.48 15.55 8.42
N LEU A 119 -5.91 15.38 9.66
CA LEU A 119 -6.83 16.30 10.32
C LEU A 119 -6.14 17.32 11.22
N THR A 120 -4.91 17.05 11.65
CA THR A 120 -4.19 17.87 12.62
C THR A 120 -2.72 17.96 12.28
N ASP A 121 -2.08 19.06 12.69
CA ASP A 121 -0.63 19.24 12.60
C ASP A 121 0.13 18.63 13.80
N LEU A 122 -0.52 17.76 14.55
CA LEU A 122 0.09 17.10 15.71
C LEU A 122 1.27 16.23 15.29
N ARG A 123 2.35 16.34 16.06
CA ARG A 123 3.61 15.59 15.80
C ARG A 123 4.15 15.05 17.11
N GLY A 124 5.08 14.10 17.00
CA GLY A 124 5.80 13.53 18.14
C GLY A 124 4.93 12.64 19.05
N PRO A 125 5.25 12.56 20.33
CA PRO A 125 4.67 11.58 21.24
C PRO A 125 3.15 11.77 21.49
N LEU A 126 2.63 12.99 21.36
CA LEU A 126 1.21 13.27 21.52
C LEU A 126 0.37 12.60 20.43
N LEU A 127 0.84 12.64 19.16
CA LEU A 127 0.20 11.93 18.05
C LEU A 127 0.12 10.43 18.32
N VAL A 128 1.22 9.84 18.81
CA VAL A 128 1.29 8.42 19.13
C VAL A 128 0.33 8.08 20.28
N ALA A 129 0.29 8.90 21.34
CA ALA A 129 -0.62 8.70 22.46
C ALA A 129 -2.09 8.71 22.03
N ILE A 130 -2.49 9.66 21.19
CA ILE A 130 -3.85 9.74 20.63
C ILE A 130 -4.16 8.51 19.78
N ALA A 131 -3.23 8.09 18.94
CA ALA A 131 -3.41 6.93 18.09
C ALA A 131 -3.54 5.63 18.89
N VAL A 132 -2.74 5.46 19.94
CA VAL A 132 -2.81 4.31 20.84
C VAL A 132 -4.16 4.32 21.58
N ALA A 133 -4.60 5.47 22.10
CA ALA A 133 -5.88 5.59 22.78
C ALA A 133 -7.06 5.28 21.83
N ALA A 134 -7.03 5.83 20.61
CA ALA A 134 -8.04 5.57 19.59
C ALA A 134 -8.05 4.10 19.15
N GLY A 135 -6.87 3.51 18.94
CA GLY A 135 -6.73 2.09 18.62
C GLY A 135 -7.26 1.19 19.72
N ALA A 136 -6.95 1.50 20.98
CA ALA A 136 -7.46 0.75 22.13
C ALA A 136 -8.99 0.85 22.25
N GLY A 137 -9.55 2.05 22.08
CA GLY A 137 -11.00 2.25 22.05
C GLY A 137 -11.68 1.47 20.94
N ALA A 138 -11.12 1.50 19.72
CA ALA A 138 -11.63 0.76 18.58
C ALA A 138 -11.53 -0.76 18.79
N ALA A 139 -10.44 -1.27 19.36
CA ALA A 139 -10.28 -2.69 19.68
C ALA A 139 -11.28 -3.16 20.75
N VAL A 140 -11.55 -2.34 21.76
CA VAL A 140 -12.59 -2.63 22.78
C VAL A 140 -13.98 -2.64 22.14
N LEU A 141 -14.29 -1.68 21.26
CA LEU A 141 -15.54 -1.66 20.51
C LEU A 141 -15.68 -2.90 19.64
N TYR A 142 -14.64 -3.26 18.90
CA TYR A 142 -14.58 -4.47 18.09
C TYR A 142 -14.85 -5.74 18.93
N ALA A 143 -14.23 -5.83 20.12
CA ALA A 143 -14.40 -6.98 21.01
C ALA A 143 -15.81 -7.09 21.59
N ARG A 144 -16.41 -5.94 21.94
CA ARG A 144 -17.71 -5.89 22.62
C ARG A 144 -18.92 -5.81 21.71
N GLN A 145 -18.75 -5.21 20.52
CA GLN A 145 -19.85 -4.89 19.62
C GLN A 145 -19.85 -5.72 18.35
N SER A 146 -20.87 -6.53 18.15
CA SER A 146 -21.01 -7.37 16.95
C SER A 146 -21.21 -6.56 15.66
N TRP A 147 -21.84 -5.38 15.74
CA TRP A 147 -22.06 -4.52 14.58
C TRP A 147 -20.75 -4.00 13.97
N VAL A 148 -19.68 -3.79 14.78
CA VAL A 148 -18.38 -3.38 14.26
C VAL A 148 -17.79 -4.45 13.34
N ARG A 149 -17.85 -5.72 13.77
CA ARG A 149 -17.42 -6.85 12.94
C ARG A 149 -18.27 -6.99 11.66
N LEU A 150 -19.57 -6.75 11.78
CA LEU A 150 -20.47 -6.76 10.63
C LEU A 150 -20.09 -5.68 9.62
N TRP A 151 -19.83 -4.45 10.06
CA TRP A 151 -19.37 -3.36 9.21
C TRP A 151 -18.04 -3.67 8.51
N LEU A 152 -17.07 -4.24 9.22
CA LEU A 152 -15.81 -4.67 8.61
C LEU A 152 -16.05 -5.68 7.48
N ARG A 153 -16.98 -6.62 7.66
CA ARG A 153 -17.31 -7.61 6.62
C ARG A 153 -17.95 -6.97 5.39
N TYR A 154 -18.80 -5.96 5.57
CA TYR A 154 -19.34 -5.18 4.44
C TYR A 154 -18.26 -4.39 3.71
N LEU A 155 -17.20 -4.00 4.37
CA LEU A 155 -16.05 -3.32 3.76
C LEU A 155 -15.05 -4.27 3.08
N ALA A 156 -15.31 -5.57 3.04
CA ALA A 156 -14.43 -6.56 2.40
C ALA A 156 -14.04 -6.24 0.94
N PRO A 157 -14.89 -5.61 0.11
CA PRO A 157 -14.47 -5.20 -1.23
C PRO A 157 -13.49 -4.03 -1.27
N ALA A 158 -13.37 -3.23 -0.20
CA ALA A 158 -12.61 -1.98 -0.22
C ALA A 158 -11.12 -2.15 -0.58
N PRO A 159 -10.36 -3.13 -0.04
CA PRO A 159 -8.97 -3.32 -0.45
C PRO A 159 -8.82 -3.66 -1.93
N VAL A 160 -9.78 -4.38 -2.52
CA VAL A 160 -9.81 -4.68 -3.96
C VAL A 160 -10.06 -3.39 -4.75
N VAL A 161 -10.97 -2.54 -4.27
CA VAL A 161 -11.22 -1.22 -4.89
C VAL A 161 -9.96 -0.37 -4.86
N PHE A 162 -9.18 -0.37 -3.77
CA PHE A 162 -7.89 0.35 -3.71
C PHE A 162 -6.91 -0.14 -4.78
N ALA A 163 -6.82 -1.47 -4.98
CA ALA A 163 -6.02 -2.04 -6.06
C ALA A 163 -6.48 -1.57 -7.43
N LEU A 164 -7.79 -1.61 -7.69
CA LEU A 164 -8.36 -1.20 -8.97
C LEU A 164 -8.13 0.30 -9.23
N VAL A 165 -8.32 1.14 -8.22
CA VAL A 165 -8.04 2.59 -8.33
C VAL A 165 -6.55 2.81 -8.64
N PHE A 166 -5.66 2.12 -7.95
CA PHE A 166 -4.22 2.19 -8.25
C PHE A 166 -3.90 1.77 -9.68
N LEU A 167 -4.40 0.63 -10.11
CA LEU A 167 -4.07 0.05 -11.44
C LEU A 167 -4.73 0.80 -12.61
N LEU A 168 -5.88 1.45 -12.39
CA LEU A 168 -6.67 2.05 -13.46
C LEU A 168 -6.63 3.58 -13.47
N MET A 169 -6.51 4.22 -12.30
CA MET A 169 -6.70 5.67 -12.16
C MET A 169 -5.44 6.42 -11.69
N SER A 170 -4.42 5.72 -11.17
CA SER A 170 -3.19 6.39 -10.73
C SER A 170 -2.30 6.80 -11.91
N PRO A 171 -1.39 7.77 -11.76
CA PRO A 171 -0.36 8.06 -12.77
C PRO A 171 0.46 6.83 -13.19
N THR A 172 0.69 5.89 -12.26
CA THR A 172 1.40 4.62 -12.50
C THR A 172 0.60 3.66 -13.41
N SER A 173 -0.72 3.85 -13.55
CA SER A 173 -1.56 3.02 -14.43
C SER A 173 -1.08 3.01 -15.89
N LYS A 174 -0.45 4.09 -16.35
CA LYS A 174 0.14 4.20 -17.69
C LYS A 174 1.27 3.20 -17.94
N LEU A 175 1.92 2.72 -16.89
CA LEU A 175 2.96 1.68 -16.97
C LEU A 175 2.35 0.27 -17.06
N VAL A 176 1.17 0.09 -16.48
CA VAL A 176 0.46 -1.21 -16.48
C VAL A 176 -0.40 -1.38 -17.71
N LEU A 177 -1.16 -0.34 -18.07
CA LEU A 177 -2.02 -0.31 -19.24
C LEU A 177 -1.31 0.47 -20.33
N PRO A 178 -0.75 -0.18 -21.38
CA PRO A 178 -0.19 0.56 -22.50
C PRO A 178 -1.31 1.37 -23.11
N ALA A 179 -1.13 2.68 -23.11
CA ALA A 179 -2.08 3.54 -23.78
C ALA A 179 -2.14 3.14 -25.26
N ARG A 180 -3.35 2.98 -25.76
CA ARG A 180 -3.65 2.86 -27.19
C ARG A 180 -3.10 4.07 -27.99
N ALA A 181 -2.50 5.03 -27.28
CA ALA A 181 -1.91 6.27 -27.78
C ALA A 181 -0.48 6.13 -28.35
N GLU A 182 0.21 5.02 -28.13
CA GLU A 182 1.50 4.80 -28.81
C GLU A 182 1.37 4.60 -30.31
N ALA A 183 0.19 4.25 -30.81
CA ALA A 183 -0.09 4.23 -32.23
C ALA A 183 -0.14 5.63 -32.89
N SER A 184 -0.32 6.70 -32.07
CA SER A 184 -0.33 8.10 -32.55
C SER A 184 0.94 8.86 -32.23
N ALA A 185 1.73 8.42 -31.26
CA ALA A 185 3.03 9.05 -30.94
C ALA A 185 4.16 8.60 -31.87
N GLY A 186 3.94 7.55 -32.64
CA GLY A 186 4.92 7.05 -33.63
C GLY A 186 4.90 7.78 -34.96
N GLN A 187 4.01 8.74 -35.17
CA GLN A 187 4.02 9.63 -36.32
C GLN A 187 4.28 11.07 -35.87
N ALA A 188 5.42 11.31 -35.25
CA ALA A 188 6.07 12.59 -35.48
C ALA A 188 6.24 12.66 -37.00
N PRO A 189 5.82 13.78 -37.66
CA PRO A 189 6.02 13.91 -39.11
C PRO A 189 7.50 13.60 -39.35
N ALA A 190 7.76 12.61 -40.18
CA ALA A 190 9.12 12.33 -40.60
C ALA A 190 9.62 13.65 -41.22
N ALA A 191 10.31 14.43 -40.40
CA ALA A 191 11.05 15.57 -40.90
C ALA A 191 12.01 14.93 -41.91
N THR A 192 11.78 15.19 -43.15
CA THR A 192 12.70 14.89 -44.25
C THR A 192 13.93 15.78 -44.05
N ALA A 193 14.66 15.50 -42.96
CA ALA A 193 15.92 16.13 -42.69
C ALA A 193 16.97 15.48 -43.55
N THR A 194 17.16 16.02 -44.72
CA THR A 194 18.28 15.74 -45.64
C THR A 194 19.58 16.34 -45.13
N GLY A 195 19.81 16.38 -43.84
CA GLY A 195 21.01 16.91 -43.21
C GLY A 195 21.43 16.09 -42.00
N ARG A 196 22.75 15.96 -41.80
CA ARG A 196 23.33 15.33 -40.58
C ARG A 196 22.92 16.19 -39.35
N GLN A 197 21.89 15.76 -38.65
CA GLN A 197 21.46 16.44 -37.42
C GLN A 197 22.55 16.26 -36.36
N PRO A 198 22.96 17.31 -35.67
CA PRO A 198 23.87 17.19 -34.53
C PRO A 198 23.20 16.36 -33.41
N PRO A 199 23.97 15.54 -32.72
CA PRO A 199 23.42 14.76 -31.58
C PRO A 199 22.92 15.73 -30.48
N LEU A 200 21.69 15.53 -30.02
CA LEU A 200 21.16 16.22 -28.86
C LEU A 200 21.53 15.42 -27.61
N VAL A 201 22.31 16.01 -26.71
CA VAL A 201 22.66 15.41 -25.41
C VAL A 201 21.97 16.23 -24.32
N MET A 202 21.12 15.57 -23.53
CA MET A 202 20.48 16.16 -22.36
C MET A 202 21.08 15.53 -21.10
N ILE A 203 21.63 16.37 -20.22
CA ILE A 203 22.19 15.95 -18.92
C ILE A 203 21.34 16.60 -17.83
N VAL A 204 20.77 15.78 -16.96
CA VAL A 204 20.00 16.22 -15.79
C VAL A 204 20.78 15.84 -14.54
N PHE A 205 21.10 16.85 -13.72
CA PHE A 205 21.71 16.62 -12.41
C PHE A 205 20.60 16.55 -11.35
N ASP A 206 20.49 15.40 -10.71
CA ASP A 206 19.56 15.21 -9.59
C ASP A 206 20.24 15.70 -8.29
N GLU A 207 19.45 16.32 -7.42
CA GLU A 207 19.92 16.89 -6.14
C GLU A 207 21.10 17.88 -6.22
N PHE A 208 21.29 18.52 -7.39
CA PHE A 208 22.31 19.54 -7.59
C PHE A 208 21.66 20.92 -7.74
N PRO A 209 21.34 21.60 -6.63
CA PRO A 209 20.62 22.87 -6.67
C PRO A 209 21.49 23.97 -7.30
N LEU A 210 20.86 24.84 -8.08
CA LEU A 210 21.52 25.97 -8.73
C LEU A 210 22.34 26.85 -7.75
N SER A 211 21.86 26.97 -6.51
CA SER A 211 22.56 27.70 -5.44
C SER A 211 23.95 27.16 -5.13
N SER A 212 24.20 25.87 -5.39
CA SER A 212 25.53 25.28 -5.20
C SER A 212 26.54 25.70 -6.27
N LEU A 213 26.08 26.08 -7.46
CA LEU A 213 26.91 26.56 -8.55
C LEU A 213 27.29 28.03 -8.42
N LEU A 214 26.50 28.83 -7.64
CA LEU A 214 26.60 30.27 -7.67
C LEU A 214 27.46 30.82 -6.53
N ASP A 215 28.22 31.87 -6.85
CA ASP A 215 28.92 32.68 -5.86
C ASP A 215 27.97 33.66 -5.15
N ALA A 216 28.49 34.47 -4.21
CA ALA A 216 27.74 35.48 -3.48
C ALA A 216 27.15 36.59 -4.38
N LYS A 217 27.62 36.72 -5.61
CA LYS A 217 27.12 37.68 -6.63
C LYS A 217 26.06 37.00 -7.54
N GLY A 218 25.78 35.73 -7.33
CA GLY A 218 24.83 34.97 -8.12
C GLY A 218 25.35 34.61 -9.52
N GLN A 219 26.66 34.53 -9.68
CA GLN A 219 27.32 34.04 -10.90
C GLN A 219 27.92 32.69 -10.63
N ILE A 220 28.19 31.87 -11.68
CA ILE A 220 28.84 30.58 -11.50
C ILE A 220 30.22 30.78 -10.85
N ASP A 221 30.47 30.10 -9.75
CA ASP A 221 31.75 30.18 -9.06
C ASP A 221 32.82 29.46 -9.90
N ARG A 222 33.59 30.27 -10.65
CA ARG A 222 34.68 29.81 -11.54
C ARG A 222 35.81 29.11 -10.79
N ARG A 223 35.95 29.35 -9.49
CA ARG A 223 37.02 28.75 -8.69
C ARG A 223 36.67 27.33 -8.29
N VAL A 224 35.39 27.07 -8.03
CA VAL A 224 34.88 25.77 -7.63
C VAL A 224 34.44 24.96 -8.84
N TYR A 225 33.81 25.63 -9.83
CA TYR A 225 33.20 24.99 -10.99
C TYR A 225 33.69 25.55 -12.32
N PRO A 226 35.02 25.48 -12.65
CA PRO A 226 35.57 26.09 -13.83
C PRO A 226 34.94 25.59 -15.15
N ASN A 227 34.65 24.30 -15.27
CA ASN A 227 34.07 23.70 -16.47
C ASN A 227 32.64 24.16 -16.72
N PHE A 228 31.83 24.33 -15.66
CA PHE A 228 30.49 24.91 -15.80
C PHE A 228 30.53 26.38 -16.20
N ALA A 229 31.49 27.12 -15.70
CA ALA A 229 31.68 28.51 -16.07
C ALA A 229 32.09 28.65 -17.54
N GLU A 230 33.02 27.81 -18.03
CA GLU A 230 33.41 27.77 -19.43
C GLU A 230 32.22 27.38 -20.32
N LEU A 231 31.45 26.35 -19.95
CA LEU A 231 30.25 25.96 -20.68
C LEU A 231 29.24 27.10 -20.77
N ALA A 232 29.03 27.84 -19.69
CA ALA A 232 28.10 28.96 -19.66
C ALA A 232 28.57 30.12 -20.53
N ASP A 233 29.88 30.36 -20.65
CA ASP A 233 30.46 31.41 -21.53
C ASP A 233 30.24 31.08 -23.01
N GLN A 234 30.19 29.79 -23.36
CA GLN A 234 30.07 29.33 -24.74
C GLN A 234 28.63 28.96 -25.14
N SER A 235 27.67 29.07 -24.21
CA SER A 235 26.29 28.63 -24.40
C SER A 235 25.27 29.66 -23.94
N THR A 236 23.98 29.40 -24.20
CA THR A 236 22.92 30.22 -23.64
C THR A 236 22.56 29.71 -22.25
N TRP A 237 22.79 30.53 -21.26
CA TRP A 237 22.50 30.24 -19.86
C TRP A 237 21.08 30.70 -19.48
N TYR A 238 20.17 29.77 -19.18
CA TYR A 238 18.83 30.09 -18.69
C TYR A 238 18.77 29.89 -17.18
N ARG A 239 18.66 31.00 -16.45
CA ARG A 239 18.73 31.02 -14.98
C ARG A 239 17.44 30.67 -14.29
N ASN A 240 16.31 30.85 -14.95
CA ASN A 240 14.96 30.70 -14.41
C ASN A 240 14.11 29.75 -15.29
N ALA A 241 14.70 28.68 -15.76
CA ALA A 241 13.99 27.66 -16.54
C ALA A 241 13.23 26.69 -15.62
#